data_483bddaa48cb4db8ca2074a08cc2e6fc
#
_entry.id   483bddaa48cb4db8ca2074a08cc2e6fc
#
_cell.length_a   1.000
_cell.length_b   1.000
_cell.length_c   1.000
_cell.angle_alpha   90.00
_cell.angle_beta   90.00
_cell.angle_gamma   90.00
#
_symmetry.space_group_name_H-M   'P 1'
#
loop_
_entity.id
_entity.type
_entity.pdbx_description
1 polymer ?
#
loop_
_entity_poly.entity_id
_entity_poly.type
_entity_poly.pdbx_seq_one_letter_code
_entity_poly.pdbx_strand_id
1 'polypeptide(L)'
;MYKRQVGIQGVKSRLALQRFSNELFSVAGSFGEFDQAAEEKRNYTNWLCETVEKPKQLYEEAGRILEKQFSRYLESQMMWNDRHVRAALRYISAHFSEDIQLDDLAAAVGLNPAYLSGLLKNKTGMTYSEHLLKARMERAKELLAGSNAIVKSVCYEVGYRDVKYFSRLFRQYTGVNPSIYQKMHSIL
;
A
#
# COMPACT_ATOMS: atom_id res chain seq x y z
N MET A 1 46.72 -42.88 -0.65
CA MET A 1 46.82 -41.39 -0.67
C MET A 1 45.59 -40.68 -1.29
N TYR A 2 44.93 -41.25 -2.27
CA TYR A 2 43.76 -40.63 -2.96
C TYR A 2 42.51 -40.37 -2.07
N LYS A 3 42.18 -41.27 -1.15
CA LYS A 3 40.99 -41.12 -0.27
C LYS A 3 41.06 -39.94 0.73
N ARG A 4 42.25 -39.51 1.12
CA ARG A 4 42.43 -38.34 2.03
C ARG A 4 42.26 -37.00 1.31
N GLN A 5 42.64 -36.89 0.04
CA GLN A 5 42.46 -35.66 -0.74
C GLN A 5 41.00 -35.38 -1.09
N VAL A 6 40.23 -36.42 -1.42
CA VAL A 6 38.78 -36.30 -1.70
C VAL A 6 38.02 -35.82 -0.46
N GLY A 7 38.37 -36.30 0.73
CA GLY A 7 37.75 -35.86 1.98
C GLY A 7 37.99 -34.37 2.32
N ILE A 8 39.23 -33.88 2.12
CA ILE A 8 39.57 -32.48 2.41
C ILE A 8 38.95 -31.53 1.40
N GLN A 9 38.87 -31.92 0.13
CA GLN A 9 38.21 -31.12 -0.91
C GLN A 9 36.70 -31.06 -0.73
N GLY A 10 36.08 -32.18 -0.29
CA GLY A 10 34.64 -32.23 0.07
C GLY A 10 34.28 -31.35 1.26
N VAL A 11 35.14 -31.33 2.32
CA VAL A 11 34.91 -30.48 3.50
C VAL A 11 35.06 -28.99 3.13
N LYS A 12 36.04 -28.61 2.34
CA LYS A 12 36.22 -27.21 1.88
C LYS A 12 35.04 -26.76 1.00
N SER A 13 34.55 -27.62 0.14
CA SER A 13 33.39 -27.34 -0.71
C SER A 13 32.13 -27.18 0.13
N ARG A 14 31.92 -28.02 1.14
CA ARG A 14 30.78 -27.95 2.06
C ARG A 14 30.76 -26.64 2.87
N LEU A 15 31.91 -26.22 3.36
CA LEU A 15 32.08 -24.96 4.07
C LEU A 15 31.80 -23.73 3.17
N ALA A 16 32.22 -23.79 1.90
CA ALA A 16 31.94 -22.76 0.92
C ALA A 16 30.42 -22.67 0.61
N LEU A 17 29.74 -23.82 0.46
CA LEU A 17 28.30 -23.89 0.26
C LEU A 17 27.51 -23.36 1.47
N GLN A 18 27.96 -23.65 2.69
CA GLN A 18 27.35 -23.09 3.90
C GLN A 18 27.49 -21.57 3.99
N ARG A 19 28.68 -21.04 3.68
CA ARG A 19 28.89 -19.57 3.61
C ARG A 19 28.01 -18.93 2.56
N PHE A 20 27.98 -19.47 1.35
CA PHE A 20 27.10 -18.99 0.29
C PHE A 20 25.62 -18.98 0.70
N SER A 21 25.13 -20.07 1.29
CA SER A 21 23.76 -20.16 1.80
C SER A 21 23.49 -19.09 2.87
N ASN A 22 24.44 -18.87 3.80
CA ASN A 22 24.28 -17.84 4.84
C ASN A 22 24.19 -16.43 4.25
N GLU A 23 25.04 -16.09 3.27
CA GLU A 23 25.01 -14.79 2.61
C GLU A 23 23.73 -14.62 1.80
N LEU A 24 23.32 -15.64 1.04
CA LEU A 24 22.08 -15.63 0.28
C LEU A 24 20.86 -15.32 1.16
N PHE A 25 20.72 -16.02 2.30
CA PHE A 25 19.62 -15.80 3.23
C PHE A 25 19.74 -14.47 4.01
N SER A 26 20.95 -13.95 4.20
CA SER A 26 21.15 -12.61 4.76
C SER A 26 20.62 -11.53 3.81
N VAL A 27 20.93 -11.64 2.52
CA VAL A 27 20.40 -10.72 1.50
C VAL A 27 18.88 -10.87 1.37
N ALA A 28 18.38 -12.10 1.30
CA ALA A 28 16.94 -12.36 1.20
C ALA A 28 16.18 -11.83 2.44
N GLY A 29 16.76 -11.92 3.64
CA GLY A 29 16.18 -11.40 4.89
C GLY A 29 16.11 -9.87 4.94
N SER A 30 16.91 -9.14 4.16
CA SER A 30 16.81 -7.68 4.08
C SER A 30 15.53 -7.19 3.40
N PHE A 31 14.79 -8.08 2.72
CA PHE A 31 13.54 -7.78 2.04
C PHE A 31 12.28 -8.03 2.87
N GLY A 32 12.36 -8.45 4.15
CA GLY A 32 11.20 -8.64 5.02
C GLY A 32 11.47 -9.48 6.27
N GLU A 33 10.53 -9.51 7.20
CA GLU A 33 10.61 -10.32 8.42
C GLU A 33 10.58 -11.82 8.10
N PHE A 34 11.65 -12.52 8.48
CA PHE A 34 11.90 -13.93 8.18
C PHE A 34 11.86 -14.78 9.45
N ASP A 35 10.68 -15.00 10.04
CA ASP A 35 10.58 -15.91 11.19
C ASP A 35 10.47 -17.40 10.79
N GLN A 36 10.03 -17.69 9.56
CA GLN A 36 10.04 -19.05 8.99
C GLN A 36 11.40 -19.46 8.37
N ALA A 37 12.35 -18.55 8.31
CA ALA A 37 13.59 -18.71 7.55
C ALA A 37 14.61 -19.67 8.16
N ALA A 38 14.59 -19.91 9.47
CA ALA A 38 15.62 -20.74 10.10
C ALA A 38 15.52 -22.22 9.67
N GLU A 39 14.32 -22.74 9.55
CA GLU A 39 14.07 -24.10 9.11
C GLU A 39 14.23 -24.28 7.60
N GLU A 40 13.68 -23.36 6.81
CA GLU A 40 13.90 -23.33 5.35
C GLU A 40 15.39 -23.18 5.01
N LYS A 41 16.12 -22.32 5.71
CA LYS A 41 17.56 -22.14 5.58
C LYS A 41 18.33 -23.42 5.87
N ARG A 42 17.98 -24.14 6.95
CA ARG A 42 18.64 -25.39 7.35
C ARG A 42 18.39 -26.48 6.31
N ASN A 43 17.16 -26.64 5.89
CA ASN A 43 16.74 -27.63 4.89
C ASN A 43 17.42 -27.36 3.55
N TYR A 44 17.47 -26.09 3.14
CA TYR A 44 18.12 -25.68 1.92
C TYR A 44 19.64 -25.88 1.96
N THR A 45 20.30 -25.54 3.07
CA THR A 45 21.74 -25.75 3.23
C THR A 45 22.11 -27.23 3.17
N ASN A 46 21.30 -28.10 3.77
CA ASN A 46 21.50 -29.53 3.72
C ASN A 46 21.29 -30.07 2.30
N TRP A 47 20.23 -29.65 1.63
CA TRP A 47 19.96 -30.01 0.24
C TRP A 47 21.09 -29.57 -0.71
N LEU A 48 21.59 -28.31 -0.58
CA LEU A 48 22.75 -27.84 -1.33
C LEU A 48 23.99 -28.71 -1.15
N CYS A 49 24.26 -29.12 0.09
CA CYS A 49 25.42 -29.96 0.39
C CYS A 49 25.32 -31.38 -0.18
N GLU A 50 24.11 -31.87 -0.44
CA GLU A 50 23.83 -33.22 -0.94
C GLU A 50 23.69 -33.27 -2.47
N THR A 51 23.17 -32.19 -3.07
CA THR A 51 22.67 -32.23 -4.46
C THR A 51 23.54 -31.48 -5.45
N VAL A 52 24.27 -30.44 -5.01
CA VAL A 52 25.00 -29.56 -5.94
C VAL A 52 26.39 -30.11 -6.25
N GLU A 53 26.54 -30.63 -7.44
CA GLU A 53 27.82 -31.12 -7.98
C GLU A 53 28.54 -30.06 -8.82
N LYS A 54 27.85 -29.07 -9.39
CA LYS A 54 28.40 -28.08 -10.31
C LYS A 54 28.06 -26.64 -9.90
N PRO A 55 29.02 -25.68 -10.02
CA PRO A 55 28.78 -24.27 -9.68
C PRO A 55 27.57 -23.64 -10.39
N LYS A 56 27.30 -24.02 -11.64
CA LYS A 56 26.18 -23.52 -12.42
C LYS A 56 24.81 -23.76 -11.74
N GLN A 57 24.61 -24.97 -11.21
CA GLN A 57 23.38 -25.34 -10.49
C GLN A 57 23.19 -24.47 -9.25
N LEU A 58 24.28 -24.10 -8.57
CA LEU A 58 24.24 -23.22 -7.41
C LEU A 58 23.71 -21.83 -7.75
N TYR A 59 24.17 -21.25 -8.85
CA TYR A 59 23.72 -19.93 -9.31
C TYR A 59 22.25 -19.94 -9.76
N GLU A 60 21.83 -20.98 -10.46
CA GLU A 60 20.45 -21.12 -10.91
C GLU A 60 19.50 -21.24 -9.72
N GLU A 61 19.87 -21.99 -8.69
CA GLU A 61 19.04 -22.16 -7.50
C GLU A 61 19.04 -20.92 -6.60
N ALA A 62 20.17 -20.24 -6.48
CA ALA A 62 20.23 -18.93 -5.80
C ALA A 62 19.31 -17.91 -6.47
N GLY A 63 19.31 -17.87 -7.81
CA GLY A 63 18.41 -17.01 -8.58
C GLY A 63 16.95 -17.28 -8.27
N ARG A 64 16.52 -18.54 -8.28
CA ARG A 64 15.13 -18.96 -7.96
C ARG A 64 14.70 -18.52 -6.56
N ILE A 65 15.58 -18.68 -5.57
CA ILE A 65 15.27 -18.27 -4.19
C ILE A 65 15.13 -16.78 -4.09
N LEU A 66 16.05 -16.01 -4.67
CA LEU A 66 15.97 -14.55 -4.65
C LEU A 66 14.71 -14.05 -5.35
N GLU A 67 14.37 -14.60 -6.52
CA GLU A 67 13.13 -14.27 -7.24
C GLU A 67 11.88 -14.55 -6.40
N LYS A 68 11.82 -15.73 -5.78
CA LYS A 68 10.69 -16.12 -4.92
C LYS A 68 10.55 -15.18 -3.72
N GLN A 69 11.65 -14.82 -3.05
CA GLN A 69 11.62 -13.93 -1.90
C GLN A 69 11.26 -12.49 -2.31
N PHE A 70 11.82 -12.01 -3.41
CA PHE A 70 11.52 -10.69 -3.94
C PHE A 70 10.05 -10.56 -4.36
N SER A 71 9.49 -11.59 -5.00
CA SER A 71 8.06 -11.62 -5.35
C SER A 71 7.18 -11.56 -4.10
N ARG A 72 7.47 -12.35 -3.07
CA ARG A 72 6.75 -12.31 -1.78
C ARG A 72 6.85 -10.93 -1.11
N TYR A 73 8.03 -10.31 -1.13
CA TYR A 73 8.21 -8.96 -0.62
C TYR A 73 7.35 -7.94 -1.37
N LEU A 74 7.35 -7.98 -2.71
CA LEU A 74 6.53 -7.08 -3.52
C LEU A 74 5.03 -7.28 -3.24
N GLU A 75 4.57 -8.53 -3.14
CA GLU A 75 3.18 -8.85 -2.79
C GLU A 75 2.81 -8.29 -1.40
N SER A 76 3.67 -8.48 -0.40
CA SER A 76 3.45 -7.94 0.94
C SER A 76 3.37 -6.41 0.95
N GLN A 77 4.24 -5.73 0.21
CA GLN A 77 4.22 -4.27 0.06
C GLN A 77 2.96 -3.78 -0.65
N MET A 78 2.51 -4.48 -1.68
CA MET A 78 1.25 -4.15 -2.37
C MET A 78 0.06 -4.27 -1.42
N MET A 79 -0.04 -5.37 -0.67
CA MET A 79 -1.12 -5.58 0.32
C MET A 79 -1.09 -4.54 1.44
N TRP A 80 0.11 -4.20 1.94
CA TRP A 80 0.29 -3.18 2.97
C TRP A 80 -0.16 -1.80 2.47
N ASN A 81 0.28 -1.40 1.28
CA ASN A 81 -0.11 -0.14 0.65
C ASN A 81 -1.62 -0.05 0.43
N ASP A 82 -2.24 -1.11 -0.08
CA ASP A 82 -3.68 -1.15 -0.32
C ASP A 82 -4.49 -1.09 0.98
N ARG A 83 -3.99 -1.70 2.06
CA ARG A 83 -4.60 -1.61 3.40
C ARG A 83 -4.60 -0.18 3.91
N HIS A 84 -3.47 0.55 3.79
CA HIS A 84 -3.36 1.93 4.26
C HIS A 84 -4.19 2.90 3.41
N VAL A 85 -4.21 2.71 2.08
CA VAL A 85 -5.10 3.49 1.19
C VAL A 85 -6.57 3.28 1.57
N ARG A 86 -7.02 2.04 1.77
CA ARG A 86 -8.40 1.76 2.20
C ARG A 86 -8.72 2.37 3.57
N ALA A 87 -7.78 2.33 4.51
CA ALA A 87 -7.96 2.96 5.82
C ALA A 87 -8.08 4.48 5.69
N ALA A 88 -7.23 5.12 4.88
CA ALA A 88 -7.27 6.55 4.64
C ALA A 88 -8.60 6.98 3.97
N LEU A 89 -9.05 6.26 2.97
CA LEU A 89 -10.34 6.56 2.31
C LEU A 89 -11.53 6.39 3.27
N ARG A 90 -11.51 5.39 4.14
CA ARG A 90 -12.54 5.22 5.19
C ARG A 90 -12.53 6.37 6.19
N TYR A 91 -11.34 6.80 6.61
CA TYR A 91 -11.22 7.95 7.52
C TYR A 91 -11.79 9.22 6.88
N ILE A 92 -11.42 9.52 5.64
CA ILE A 92 -11.99 10.66 4.89
C ILE A 92 -13.53 10.55 4.83
N SER A 93 -14.07 9.38 4.52
CA SER A 93 -15.52 9.16 4.44
C SER A 93 -16.24 9.30 5.78
N ALA A 94 -15.56 9.05 6.89
CA ALA A 94 -16.13 9.21 8.22
C ALA A 94 -16.06 10.65 8.76
N HIS A 95 -15.01 11.41 8.37
CA HIS A 95 -14.67 12.72 8.92
C HIS A 95 -14.72 13.87 7.91
N PHE A 96 -15.28 13.67 6.71
CA PHE A 96 -15.26 14.68 5.63
C PHE A 96 -15.91 16.02 6.04
N SER A 97 -16.85 16.02 6.96
CA SER A 97 -17.52 17.24 7.45
C SER A 97 -16.69 18.05 8.43
N GLU A 98 -15.62 17.48 8.96
CA GLU A 98 -14.69 18.11 9.89
C GLU A 98 -13.57 18.86 9.16
N ASP A 99 -12.87 19.73 9.89
CA ASP A 99 -11.68 20.45 9.36
C ASP A 99 -10.43 19.58 9.50
N ILE A 100 -10.45 18.41 8.83
CA ILE A 100 -9.33 17.47 8.83
C ILE A 100 -8.21 17.94 7.91
N GLN A 101 -6.97 17.72 8.35
CA GLN A 101 -5.77 17.97 7.56
C GLN A 101 -5.10 16.66 7.16
N LEU A 102 -4.17 16.73 6.21
CA LEU A 102 -3.39 15.55 5.79
C LEU A 102 -2.62 14.93 6.96
N ASP A 103 -2.16 15.77 7.90
CA ASP A 103 -1.42 15.30 9.09
C ASP A 103 -2.31 14.47 10.02
N ASP A 104 -3.57 14.86 10.21
CA ASP A 104 -4.56 14.11 11.01
C ASP A 104 -4.83 12.74 10.38
N LEU A 105 -5.02 12.73 9.05
CA LEU A 105 -5.21 11.51 8.30
C LEU A 105 -4.00 10.58 8.39
N ALA A 106 -2.81 11.13 8.24
CA ALA A 106 -1.56 10.38 8.29
C ALA A 106 -1.33 9.77 9.68
N ALA A 107 -1.57 10.54 10.74
CA ALA A 107 -1.53 10.06 12.12
C ALA A 107 -2.54 8.92 12.36
N ALA A 108 -3.77 9.06 11.87
CA ALA A 108 -4.82 8.07 12.02
C ALA A 108 -4.50 6.72 11.34
N VAL A 109 -3.73 6.74 10.26
CA VAL A 109 -3.32 5.53 9.53
C VAL A 109 -1.88 5.08 9.85
N GLY A 110 -1.19 5.77 10.76
CA GLY A 110 0.17 5.43 11.19
C GLY A 110 1.25 5.65 10.14
N LEU A 111 1.08 6.66 9.28
CA LEU A 111 2.00 7.00 8.19
C LEU A 111 2.57 8.42 8.31
N ASN A 112 3.70 8.65 7.64
CA ASN A 112 4.19 10.01 7.42
C ASN A 112 3.32 10.72 6.37
N PRO A 113 2.95 12.03 6.57
CA PRO A 113 2.10 12.78 5.65
C PRO A 113 2.60 12.83 4.20
N ALA A 114 3.91 13.03 3.99
CA ALA A 114 4.49 13.08 2.66
C ALA A 114 4.38 11.71 1.93
N TYR A 115 4.62 10.63 2.67
CA TYR A 115 4.47 9.27 2.15
C TYR A 115 3.00 8.97 1.80
N LEU A 116 2.06 9.28 2.71
CA LEU A 116 0.63 9.07 2.47
C LEU A 116 0.12 9.86 1.26
N SER A 117 0.56 11.11 1.10
CA SER A 117 0.21 11.94 -0.06
C SER A 117 0.62 11.28 -1.38
N GLY A 118 1.88 10.83 -1.46
CA GLY A 118 2.39 10.09 -2.63
C GLY A 118 1.66 8.78 -2.86
N LEU A 119 1.39 8.03 -1.78
CA LEU A 119 0.70 6.75 -1.84
C LEU A 119 -0.73 6.89 -2.38
N LEU A 120 -1.51 7.85 -1.86
CA LEU A 120 -2.86 8.15 -2.35
C LEU A 120 -2.84 8.51 -3.84
N LYS A 121 -1.97 9.45 -4.24
CA LYS A 121 -1.86 9.87 -5.63
C LYS A 121 -1.49 8.72 -6.57
N ASN A 122 -0.52 7.91 -6.19
CA ASN A 122 -0.05 6.78 -7.01
C ASN A 122 -1.10 5.65 -7.12
N LYS A 123 -1.84 5.36 -6.04
CA LYS A 123 -2.78 4.23 -6.01
C LYS A 123 -4.18 4.60 -6.54
N THR A 124 -4.61 5.85 -6.38
CA THR A 124 -5.98 6.28 -6.72
C THR A 124 -6.03 7.30 -7.86
N GLY A 125 -4.91 7.86 -8.26
CA GLY A 125 -4.82 8.97 -9.19
C GLY A 125 -5.20 10.33 -8.60
N MET A 126 -5.67 10.38 -7.33
CA MET A 126 -6.21 11.56 -6.67
C MET A 126 -5.39 11.93 -5.43
N THR A 127 -5.23 13.23 -5.20
CA THR A 127 -4.65 13.78 -3.96
C THR A 127 -5.63 13.65 -2.79
N TYR A 128 -5.12 13.85 -1.56
CA TYR A 128 -5.96 13.94 -0.35
C TYR A 128 -7.08 15.00 -0.50
N SER A 129 -6.74 16.20 -0.96
CA SER A 129 -7.71 17.30 -1.12
C SER A 129 -8.78 16.97 -2.16
N GLU A 130 -8.43 16.27 -3.23
CA GLU A 130 -9.39 15.80 -4.25
C GLU A 130 -10.33 14.73 -3.69
N HIS A 131 -9.83 13.80 -2.85
CA HIS A 131 -10.66 12.82 -2.16
C HIS A 131 -11.62 13.48 -1.18
N LEU A 132 -11.15 14.45 -0.38
CA LEU A 132 -11.99 15.18 0.57
C LEU A 132 -13.07 16.00 -0.15
N LEU A 133 -12.69 16.72 -1.22
CA LEU A 133 -13.63 17.44 -2.08
C LEU A 133 -14.70 16.49 -2.63
N LYS A 134 -14.28 15.35 -3.18
CA LYS A 134 -15.19 14.34 -3.73
C LYS A 134 -16.18 13.86 -2.66
N ALA A 135 -15.72 13.46 -1.49
CA ALA A 135 -16.57 13.00 -0.40
C ALA A 135 -17.62 14.05 0.00
N ARG A 136 -17.20 15.30 0.14
CA ARG A 136 -18.08 16.44 0.46
C ARG A 136 -19.12 16.70 -0.64
N MET A 137 -18.70 16.68 -1.91
CA MET A 137 -19.60 16.95 -3.04
C MET A 137 -20.60 15.82 -3.28
N GLU A 138 -20.18 14.56 -3.16
CA GLU A 138 -21.12 13.43 -3.27
C GLU A 138 -22.18 13.49 -2.15
N ARG A 139 -21.76 13.75 -0.91
CA ARG A 139 -22.72 13.94 0.19
C ARG A 139 -23.66 15.13 -0.03
N ALA A 140 -23.13 16.25 -0.55
CA ALA A 140 -23.97 17.41 -0.89
C ALA A 140 -25.02 17.07 -1.97
N LYS A 141 -24.66 16.28 -2.98
CA LYS A 141 -25.62 15.80 -3.99
C LYS A 141 -26.74 14.98 -3.38
N GLU A 142 -26.40 14.02 -2.50
CA GLU A 142 -27.39 13.20 -1.79
C GLU A 142 -28.38 14.07 -0.98
N LEU A 143 -27.86 15.01 -0.20
CA LEU A 143 -28.67 15.91 0.62
C LEU A 143 -29.55 16.83 -0.24
N LEU A 144 -29.02 17.38 -1.32
CA LEU A 144 -29.76 18.27 -2.22
C LEU A 144 -30.83 17.53 -3.06
N ALA A 145 -30.67 16.25 -3.29
CA ALA A 145 -31.69 15.44 -3.96
C ALA A 145 -32.91 15.19 -3.06
N GLY A 146 -32.80 15.36 -1.74
CA GLY A 146 -33.92 15.35 -0.81
C GLY A 146 -34.79 16.59 -0.97
N SER A 147 -36.10 16.43 -0.88
CA SER A 147 -37.13 17.41 -1.28
C SER A 147 -37.15 18.76 -0.54
N ASN A 148 -36.48 18.91 0.62
CA ASN A 148 -36.58 20.13 1.45
C ASN A 148 -35.21 20.64 1.98
N ALA A 149 -34.09 20.31 1.35
CA ALA A 149 -32.77 20.72 1.83
C ALA A 149 -32.53 22.23 1.58
N ILE A 150 -32.16 22.95 2.61
CA ILE A 150 -31.69 24.34 2.45
C ILE A 150 -30.20 24.31 2.06
N VAL A 151 -29.84 24.94 0.94
CA VAL A 151 -28.45 24.96 0.42
C VAL A 151 -27.44 25.41 1.49
N LYS A 152 -27.81 26.38 2.34
CA LYS A 152 -26.97 26.86 3.44
C LYS A 152 -26.74 25.76 4.50
N SER A 153 -27.76 24.98 4.84
CA SER A 153 -27.65 23.88 5.80
C SER A 153 -26.76 22.78 5.22
N VAL A 154 -26.96 22.40 3.96
CA VAL A 154 -26.12 21.44 3.25
C VAL A 154 -24.65 21.86 3.22
N CYS A 155 -24.39 23.15 2.92
CA CYS A 155 -23.03 23.71 2.96
C CYS A 155 -22.34 23.44 4.30
N TYR A 156 -23.02 23.71 5.42
CA TYR A 156 -22.44 23.48 6.75
C TYR A 156 -22.31 22.00 7.11
N GLU A 157 -23.31 21.18 6.74
CA GLU A 157 -23.30 19.73 7.00
C GLU A 157 -22.14 19.01 6.29
N VAL A 158 -21.77 19.48 5.11
CA VAL A 158 -20.63 18.89 4.37
C VAL A 158 -19.27 19.55 4.68
N GLY A 159 -19.20 20.38 5.74
CA GLY A 159 -17.96 20.93 6.26
C GLY A 159 -17.46 22.22 5.61
N TYR A 160 -18.34 22.99 4.95
CA TYR A 160 -18.01 24.34 4.46
C TYR A 160 -18.68 25.42 5.32
N ARG A 161 -17.96 26.51 5.55
CA ARG A 161 -18.48 27.68 6.30
C ARG A 161 -18.95 28.82 5.40
N ASP A 162 -18.50 28.84 4.14
CA ASP A 162 -18.83 29.87 3.15
C ASP A 162 -19.68 29.28 2.02
N VAL A 163 -20.94 29.72 1.97
CA VAL A 163 -21.93 29.27 0.99
C VAL A 163 -21.56 29.64 -0.45
N LYS A 164 -20.90 30.80 -0.66
CA LYS A 164 -20.46 31.24 -1.99
C LYS A 164 -19.33 30.35 -2.50
N TYR A 165 -18.36 30.07 -1.63
CA TYR A 165 -17.25 29.16 -1.95
C TYR A 165 -17.76 27.75 -2.22
N PHE A 166 -18.60 27.20 -1.36
CA PHE A 166 -19.27 25.90 -1.56
C PHE A 166 -20.01 25.85 -2.90
N SER A 167 -20.85 26.85 -3.22
CA SER A 167 -21.63 26.87 -4.45
C SER A 167 -20.74 26.88 -5.70
N ARG A 168 -19.59 27.58 -5.64
CA ARG A 168 -18.60 27.58 -6.72
C ARG A 168 -17.97 26.20 -6.91
N LEU A 169 -17.53 25.55 -5.82
CA LEU A 169 -16.96 24.20 -5.88
C LEU A 169 -17.98 23.18 -6.36
N PHE A 170 -19.20 23.24 -5.86
CA PHE A 170 -20.28 22.35 -6.27
C PHE A 170 -20.58 22.49 -7.78
N ARG A 171 -20.63 23.73 -8.28
CA ARG A 171 -20.80 23.97 -9.71
C ARG A 171 -19.63 23.45 -10.53
N GLN A 172 -18.40 23.61 -10.09
CA GLN A 172 -17.22 23.04 -10.75
C GLN A 172 -17.27 21.51 -10.81
N TYR A 173 -17.79 20.88 -9.74
CA TYR A 173 -17.88 19.44 -9.63
C TYR A 173 -19.05 18.83 -10.42
N THR A 174 -20.24 19.46 -10.41
CA THR A 174 -21.48 18.93 -10.99
C THR A 174 -21.90 19.58 -12.30
N GLY A 175 -21.29 20.72 -12.67
CA GLY A 175 -21.66 21.54 -13.82
C GLY A 175 -22.77 22.56 -13.55
N VAL A 176 -23.54 22.42 -12.45
CA VAL A 176 -24.70 23.26 -12.11
C VAL A 176 -24.64 23.79 -10.68
N ASN A 177 -25.31 24.90 -10.41
CA ASN A 177 -25.40 25.45 -9.04
C ASN A 177 -26.23 24.52 -8.13
N PRO A 178 -25.98 24.52 -6.80
CA PRO A 178 -26.71 23.69 -5.84
C PRO A 178 -28.24 23.82 -5.93
N SER A 179 -28.74 25.05 -6.04
CA SER A 179 -30.20 25.32 -6.15
C SER A 179 -30.81 24.81 -7.46
N ILE A 180 -30.04 24.79 -8.55
CA ILE A 180 -30.49 24.22 -9.83
C ILE A 180 -30.48 22.69 -9.72
N TYR A 181 -29.41 22.12 -9.17
CA TYR A 181 -29.30 20.68 -8.92
C TYR A 181 -30.48 20.16 -8.08
N GLN A 182 -30.83 20.87 -7.01
CA GLN A 182 -31.99 20.55 -6.17
C GLN A 182 -33.29 20.53 -6.96
N LYS A 183 -33.57 21.59 -7.75
CA LYS A 183 -34.77 21.66 -8.56
C LYS A 183 -34.89 20.52 -9.58
N MET A 184 -33.77 20.12 -10.17
CA MET A 184 -33.74 19.03 -11.16
C MET A 184 -34.07 17.66 -10.53
N HIS A 185 -33.75 17.46 -9.25
CA HIS A 185 -33.90 16.18 -8.53
C HIS A 185 -35.10 16.16 -7.56
N SER A 186 -35.75 17.30 -7.30
CA SER A 186 -36.96 17.39 -6.44
C SER A 186 -38.25 17.10 -7.23
N ILE A 187 -38.19 16.80 -8.51
CA ILE A 187 -39.34 16.55 -9.39
C ILE A 187 -39.63 15.05 -9.55
N LEU A 188 -38.83 14.21 -8.91
CA LEU A 188 -38.99 12.75 -8.82
C LEU A 188 -39.52 12.36 -7.42
#